data_66f950ea9e67f324e14212f2e8b9d1ea
#
_entry.id   66f950ea9e67f324e14212f2e8b9d1ea
#
_cell.length_a   1.000
_cell.length_b   1.000
_cell.length_c   1.000
_cell.angle_alpha   90.00
_cell.angle_beta   90.00
_cell.angle_gamma   90.00
#
_symmetry.space_group_name_H-M   'P 1'
#
loop_
_entity.id
_entity.type
_entity.pdbx_description
1 polymer ?
#
loop_
_entity_poly.entity_id
_entity_poly.type
_entity_poly.pdbx_seq_one_letter_code
_entity_poly.pdbx_strand_id
1 'polypeptide(L)'
;YRVQSCTKGRYWSFPVNLRTFEQLMGRECTEEEFRAWLDRERAPEEGPPANSEELMLRTAGKTLYRLFFAPYTLKQWGVPATELAPSVCGRIPIRTNRDDSYLKESFQALPQDGYAAMFRRMSSSPLIRILTSTSFEEVKKRITWDQLIYTGPLDAYFNYSLGRLPYRSLRFEREHFSADQLEERLPVSGKEGFWQPEMQVNYPDPAVPWTRIVELKHATGQQVEGSTVIREYPDAWTTEKEPYYPIPSGVSEQLAEAYCKLTK
;
A
#
# COMPACT_ATOMS: atom_id res chain seq x y z
N TYR A 1 -13.39 4.22 1.99
CA TYR A 1 -12.00 4.63 1.83
C TYR A 1 -11.69 4.91 0.37
N ARG A 2 -11.22 6.14 0.08
CA ARG A 2 -10.90 6.60 -1.27
C ARG A 2 -9.42 6.96 -1.37
N VAL A 3 -8.88 6.76 -2.56
CA VAL A 3 -7.50 7.06 -2.91
C VAL A 3 -7.48 7.80 -4.24
N GLN A 4 -6.54 8.69 -4.42
CA GLN A 4 -6.24 9.28 -5.72
C GLN A 4 -4.80 8.99 -6.12
N SER A 5 -4.50 9.18 -7.38
CA SER A 5 -3.13 9.18 -7.89
C SER A 5 -2.79 10.57 -8.43
N CYS A 6 -1.60 11.08 -8.12
CA CYS A 6 -1.12 12.35 -8.65
C CYS A 6 0.10 12.10 -9.53
N THR A 7 0.01 12.45 -10.81
CA THR A 7 1.13 12.37 -11.73
C THR A 7 1.19 13.63 -12.60
N LYS A 8 2.37 14.19 -12.75
CA LYS A 8 2.63 15.48 -13.46
C LYS A 8 1.75 16.63 -12.95
N GLY A 9 1.55 16.68 -11.62
CA GLY A 9 0.74 17.72 -10.96
C GLY A 9 -0.78 17.56 -11.13
N ARG A 10 -1.27 16.52 -11.80
CA ARG A 10 -2.69 16.26 -12.00
C ARG A 10 -3.17 15.12 -11.09
N TYR A 11 -4.30 15.32 -10.42
CA TYR A 11 -4.98 14.30 -9.63
C TYR A 11 -5.90 13.45 -10.52
N TRP A 12 -5.83 12.14 -10.32
CA TRP A 12 -6.56 11.13 -11.06
C TRP A 12 -7.44 10.32 -10.12
N SER A 13 -8.64 10.00 -10.54
CA SER A 13 -9.48 9.02 -9.85
C SER A 13 -8.78 7.66 -9.79
N PHE A 14 -8.72 7.03 -8.61
CA PHE A 14 -8.00 5.76 -8.41
C PHE A 14 -8.70 4.94 -7.31
N PRO A 15 -8.82 3.61 -7.39
CA PRO A 15 -8.31 2.71 -8.47
C PRO A 15 -8.85 3.10 -9.85
N VAL A 16 -8.17 2.61 -10.90
CA VAL A 16 -8.57 2.91 -12.28
C VAL A 16 -10.04 2.56 -12.51
N ASN A 17 -10.81 3.53 -12.97
CA ASN A 17 -12.24 3.44 -13.20
C ASN A 17 -12.67 4.31 -14.39
N LEU A 18 -13.97 4.39 -14.69
CA LEU A 18 -14.46 5.18 -15.81
C LEU A 18 -14.06 6.65 -15.71
N ARG A 19 -14.04 7.24 -14.49
CA ARG A 19 -13.58 8.64 -14.31
C ARG A 19 -12.09 8.80 -14.66
N THR A 20 -11.26 7.82 -14.37
CA THR A 20 -9.85 7.82 -14.79
C THR A 20 -9.76 7.84 -16.31
N PHE A 21 -10.60 7.06 -16.99
CA PHE A 21 -10.64 7.02 -18.45
C PHE A 21 -11.18 8.34 -19.04
N GLU A 22 -12.24 8.92 -18.48
CA GLU A 22 -12.76 10.24 -18.86
C GLU A 22 -11.69 11.33 -18.69
N GLN A 23 -10.94 11.28 -17.58
CA GLN A 23 -9.80 12.18 -17.36
C GLN A 23 -8.69 11.99 -18.40
N LEU A 24 -8.45 10.76 -18.85
CA LEU A 24 -7.45 10.46 -19.88
C LEU A 24 -7.91 10.98 -21.26
N MET A 25 -9.19 10.80 -21.58
CA MET A 25 -9.77 11.24 -22.86
C MET A 25 -10.10 12.74 -22.91
N GLY A 26 -10.17 13.41 -21.76
CA GLY A 26 -10.55 14.82 -21.66
C GLY A 26 -12.02 15.09 -21.95
N ARG A 27 -12.88 14.07 -21.88
CA ARG A 27 -14.32 14.16 -22.12
C ARG A 27 -15.08 13.09 -21.34
N GLU A 28 -16.39 13.26 -21.23
CA GLU A 28 -17.26 12.18 -20.74
C GLU A 28 -17.23 10.97 -21.69
N CYS A 29 -17.26 9.77 -21.11
CA CYS A 29 -17.22 8.51 -21.81
C CYS A 29 -18.22 7.51 -21.22
N THR A 30 -18.61 6.52 -22.03
CA THR A 30 -19.44 5.40 -21.56
C THR A 30 -18.59 4.22 -21.09
N GLU A 31 -19.22 3.29 -20.37
CA GLU A 31 -18.55 2.05 -19.98
C GLU A 31 -18.15 1.19 -21.19
N GLU A 32 -18.97 1.18 -22.25
CA GLU A 32 -18.72 0.47 -23.49
C GLU A 32 -17.48 1.03 -24.20
N GLU A 33 -17.36 2.36 -24.29
CA GLU A 33 -16.17 3.00 -24.84
C GLU A 33 -14.92 2.62 -24.06
N PHE A 34 -14.98 2.59 -22.73
CA PHE A 34 -13.86 2.22 -21.90
C PHE A 34 -13.48 0.73 -22.06
N ARG A 35 -14.48 -0.17 -22.08
CA ARG A 35 -14.22 -1.60 -22.37
C ARG A 35 -13.58 -1.79 -23.71
N ALA A 36 -14.12 -1.20 -24.76
CA ALA A 36 -13.56 -1.30 -26.11
C ALA A 36 -12.14 -0.72 -26.22
N TRP A 37 -11.84 0.32 -25.45
CA TRP A 37 -10.49 0.89 -25.36
C TRP A 37 -9.53 -0.07 -24.63
N LEU A 38 -9.95 -0.62 -23.48
CA LEU A 38 -9.16 -1.61 -22.73
C LEU A 38 -8.85 -2.84 -23.57
N ASP A 39 -9.82 -3.35 -24.35
CA ASP A 39 -9.63 -4.53 -25.22
C ASP A 39 -8.56 -4.29 -26.30
N ARG A 40 -8.39 -3.05 -26.77
CA ARG A 40 -7.32 -2.68 -27.71
C ARG A 40 -5.96 -2.47 -27.03
N GLU A 41 -5.96 -2.04 -25.78
CA GLU A 41 -4.74 -1.72 -25.02
C GLU A 41 -4.11 -2.95 -24.34
N ARG A 42 -4.92 -3.95 -24.04
CA ARG A 42 -4.52 -5.15 -23.30
C ARG A 42 -3.66 -6.07 -24.14
N ALA A 43 -2.67 -6.68 -23.49
CA ALA A 43 -1.92 -7.78 -24.09
C ALA A 43 -2.79 -9.06 -24.14
N PRO A 44 -2.56 -9.95 -25.12
CA PRO A 44 -3.23 -11.25 -25.17
C PRO A 44 -3.04 -12.07 -23.90
N GLU A 45 -4.05 -12.87 -23.55
CA GLU A 45 -3.96 -13.82 -22.44
C GLU A 45 -3.35 -15.14 -22.93
N GLU A 46 -2.10 -15.39 -22.55
CA GLU A 46 -1.38 -16.62 -22.84
C GLU A 46 -0.93 -17.28 -21.53
N GLY A 47 -1.70 -18.24 -21.02
CA GLY A 47 -1.41 -18.92 -19.76
C GLY A 47 -1.49 -18.00 -18.53
N PRO A 48 -1.05 -18.45 -17.35
CA PRO A 48 -0.98 -17.61 -16.15
C PRO A 48 0.12 -16.55 -16.30
N PRO A 49 -0.09 -15.31 -15.78
CA PRO A 49 0.94 -14.28 -15.85
C PRO A 49 2.13 -14.65 -14.96
N ALA A 50 3.35 -14.50 -15.50
CA ALA A 50 4.58 -14.84 -14.79
C ALA A 50 4.97 -13.77 -13.72
N ASN A 51 4.55 -12.52 -13.92
CA ASN A 51 4.93 -11.39 -13.07
C ASN A 51 3.87 -10.29 -13.07
N SER A 52 4.09 -9.27 -12.25
CA SER A 52 3.17 -8.13 -12.11
C SER A 52 3.03 -7.30 -13.38
N GLU A 53 4.07 -7.17 -14.20
CA GLU A 53 3.98 -6.45 -15.50
C GLU A 53 3.04 -7.15 -16.45
N GLU A 54 3.23 -8.45 -16.70
CA GLU A 54 2.34 -9.22 -17.57
C GLU A 54 0.89 -9.15 -17.11
N LEU A 55 0.64 -9.32 -15.81
CA LEU A 55 -0.70 -9.20 -15.27
C LEU A 55 -1.31 -7.83 -15.58
N MET A 56 -0.57 -6.75 -15.35
CA MET A 56 -1.08 -5.40 -15.57
C MET A 56 -1.25 -5.06 -17.05
N LEU A 57 -0.38 -5.53 -17.91
CA LEU A 57 -0.56 -5.38 -19.37
C LEU A 57 -1.81 -6.09 -19.88
N ARG A 58 -2.17 -7.25 -19.29
CA ARG A 58 -3.39 -8.01 -19.63
C ARG A 58 -4.66 -7.41 -18.99
N THR A 59 -4.57 -6.73 -17.88
CA THR A 59 -5.75 -6.20 -17.14
C THR A 59 -5.99 -4.72 -17.35
N ALA A 60 -4.96 -3.89 -17.28
CA ALA A 60 -5.03 -2.43 -17.41
C ALA A 60 -4.62 -1.92 -18.81
N GLY A 61 -3.85 -2.72 -19.56
CA GLY A 61 -3.29 -2.29 -20.82
C GLY A 61 -2.06 -1.40 -20.68
N LYS A 62 -1.38 -1.17 -21.78
CA LYS A 62 -0.06 -0.52 -21.83
C LYS A 62 -0.06 0.92 -21.33
N THR A 63 -1.06 1.70 -21.71
CA THR A 63 -1.12 3.12 -21.36
C THR A 63 -1.29 3.32 -19.86
N LEU A 64 -2.26 2.65 -19.21
CA LEU A 64 -2.49 2.76 -17.77
C LEU A 64 -1.36 2.14 -16.96
N TYR A 65 -0.79 1.03 -17.42
CA TYR A 65 0.38 0.41 -16.79
C TYR A 65 1.53 1.41 -16.70
N ARG A 66 1.88 2.05 -17.83
CA ARG A 66 2.98 3.04 -17.87
C ARG A 66 2.70 4.30 -17.05
N LEU A 67 1.44 4.72 -16.97
CA LEU A 67 1.07 5.94 -16.26
C LEU A 67 1.05 5.78 -14.75
N PHE A 68 0.51 4.66 -14.25
CA PHE A 68 0.23 4.49 -12.82
C PHE A 68 1.04 3.37 -12.15
N PHE A 69 1.25 2.23 -12.83
CA PHE A 69 1.74 1.02 -12.17
C PHE A 69 3.25 0.85 -12.27
N ALA A 70 3.83 0.91 -13.44
CA ALA A 70 5.26 0.67 -13.64
C ALA A 70 6.14 1.62 -12.81
N PRO A 71 5.96 2.95 -12.88
CA PRO A 71 6.81 3.87 -12.13
C PRO A 71 6.57 3.82 -10.61
N TYR A 72 5.32 3.62 -10.18
CA TYR A 72 5.00 3.46 -8.76
C TYR A 72 5.62 2.19 -8.20
N THR A 73 5.49 1.08 -8.93
CA THR A 73 6.02 -0.23 -8.52
C THR A 73 7.53 -0.20 -8.38
N LEU A 74 8.23 0.34 -9.38
CA LEU A 74 9.68 0.49 -9.32
C LEU A 74 10.10 1.35 -8.11
N LYS A 75 9.42 2.47 -7.87
CA LYS A 75 9.69 3.34 -6.73
C LYS A 75 9.46 2.62 -5.41
N GLN A 76 8.31 1.99 -5.23
CA GLN A 76 7.92 1.33 -3.97
C GLN A 76 8.80 0.12 -3.65
N TRP A 77 9.07 -0.72 -4.65
CA TRP A 77 9.74 -1.99 -4.44
C TRP A 77 11.25 -1.96 -4.69
N GLY A 78 11.75 -0.95 -5.42
CA GLY A 78 13.14 -0.84 -5.81
C GLY A 78 13.57 -1.82 -6.90
N VAL A 79 12.62 -2.61 -7.43
CA VAL A 79 12.78 -3.55 -8.55
C VAL A 79 11.64 -3.37 -9.54
N PRO A 80 11.83 -3.69 -10.82
CA PRO A 80 10.77 -3.57 -11.82
C PRO A 80 9.65 -4.60 -11.59
N ALA A 81 8.47 -4.32 -12.14
CA ALA A 81 7.31 -5.21 -12.02
C ALA A 81 7.51 -6.59 -12.65
N THR A 82 8.48 -6.73 -13.55
CA THR A 82 8.92 -8.01 -14.14
C THR A 82 9.56 -8.98 -13.14
N GLU A 83 10.07 -8.47 -12.03
CA GLU A 83 10.73 -9.26 -10.98
C GLU A 83 9.79 -9.58 -9.79
N LEU A 84 8.57 -9.04 -9.83
CA LEU A 84 7.59 -9.16 -8.74
C LEU A 84 6.48 -10.14 -9.08
N ALA A 85 6.02 -10.87 -8.08
CA ALA A 85 4.88 -11.78 -8.22
C ALA A 85 3.63 -11.04 -8.74
N PRO A 86 2.77 -11.69 -9.55
CA PRO A 86 1.56 -11.07 -10.12
C PRO A 86 0.64 -10.44 -9.06
N SER A 87 0.58 -11.03 -7.86
CA SER A 87 -0.25 -10.57 -6.74
C SER A 87 0.07 -9.15 -6.25
N VAL A 88 1.28 -8.63 -6.51
CA VAL A 88 1.70 -7.29 -6.06
C VAL A 88 0.82 -6.20 -6.68
N CYS A 89 0.65 -6.23 -8.00
CA CYS A 89 -0.21 -5.27 -8.72
C CYS A 89 -1.66 -5.78 -8.85
N GLY A 90 -1.89 -7.09 -8.86
CA GLY A 90 -3.19 -7.72 -9.07
C GLY A 90 -4.25 -7.39 -8.02
N ARG A 91 -3.86 -6.91 -6.85
CA ARG A 91 -4.76 -6.44 -5.81
C ARG A 91 -5.51 -5.14 -6.16
N ILE A 92 -5.01 -4.39 -7.13
CA ILE A 92 -5.60 -3.11 -7.55
C ILE A 92 -6.61 -3.38 -8.66
N PRO A 93 -7.91 -3.17 -8.43
CA PRO A 93 -8.92 -3.45 -9.44
C PRO A 93 -8.90 -2.41 -10.58
N ILE A 94 -9.25 -2.89 -11.78
CA ILE A 94 -9.60 -2.05 -12.92
C ILE A 94 -11.11 -2.17 -13.11
N ARG A 95 -11.84 -1.06 -12.98
CA ARG A 95 -13.31 -1.03 -13.05
C ARG A 95 -13.76 -0.23 -14.26
N THR A 96 -14.77 -0.70 -14.96
CA THR A 96 -15.32 0.03 -16.13
C THR A 96 -16.43 1.00 -15.77
N ASN A 97 -16.95 0.93 -14.55
CA ASN A 97 -17.91 1.89 -13.99
C ASN A 97 -17.23 3.03 -13.23
N ARG A 98 -18.01 3.94 -12.61
CA ARG A 98 -17.51 5.08 -11.82
C ARG A 98 -17.24 4.76 -10.33
N ASP A 99 -17.21 3.49 -9.93
CA ASP A 99 -16.88 3.12 -8.56
C ASP A 99 -15.39 3.35 -8.27
N ASP A 100 -15.10 4.33 -7.41
CA ASP A 100 -13.77 4.75 -6.97
C ASP A 100 -13.42 4.24 -5.56
N SER A 101 -14.22 3.35 -4.98
CA SER A 101 -13.92 2.75 -3.69
C SER A 101 -12.65 1.89 -3.75
N TYR A 102 -11.70 2.15 -2.85
CA TYR A 102 -10.45 1.41 -2.81
C TYR A 102 -10.65 0.00 -2.24
N LEU A 103 -11.46 -0.12 -1.20
CA LEU A 103 -11.80 -1.36 -0.54
C LEU A 103 -13.20 -1.82 -0.95
N LYS A 104 -13.42 -3.13 -0.98
CA LYS A 104 -14.73 -3.76 -1.31
C LYS A 104 -15.53 -4.14 -0.07
N GLU A 105 -14.90 -4.13 1.10
CA GLU A 105 -15.49 -4.52 2.37
C GLU A 105 -16.66 -3.59 2.72
N SER A 106 -17.79 -4.18 3.11
CA SER A 106 -18.99 -3.44 3.53
C SER A 106 -18.81 -2.69 4.86
N PHE A 107 -17.90 -3.18 5.71
CA PHE A 107 -17.55 -2.53 6.97
C PHE A 107 -16.15 -1.93 6.88
N GLN A 108 -16.06 -0.61 7.01
CA GLN A 108 -14.82 0.15 7.00
C GLN A 108 -14.89 1.19 8.11
N ALA A 109 -14.08 1.03 9.16
CA ALA A 109 -14.07 1.93 10.30
C ALA A 109 -12.68 2.04 10.94
N LEU A 110 -12.46 3.11 11.67
CA LEU A 110 -11.36 3.25 12.62
C LEU A 110 -11.91 3.15 14.04
N PRO A 111 -11.13 2.63 15.01
CA PRO A 111 -11.55 2.64 16.42
C PRO A 111 -11.73 4.07 16.91
N GLN A 112 -12.90 4.39 17.48
CA GLN A 112 -13.24 5.73 17.96
C GLN A 112 -12.21 6.26 18.98
N ASP A 113 -11.79 5.42 19.94
CA ASP A 113 -10.82 5.75 20.97
C ASP A 113 -9.36 5.40 20.59
N GLY A 114 -9.12 5.12 19.30
CA GLY A 114 -7.83 4.72 18.76
C GLY A 114 -7.47 3.24 19.02
N TYR A 115 -6.46 2.78 18.29
CA TYR A 115 -6.01 1.38 18.33
C TYR A 115 -5.49 0.95 19.72
N ALA A 116 -4.82 1.84 20.45
CA ALA A 116 -4.31 1.51 21.78
C ALA A 116 -5.44 1.14 22.77
N ALA A 117 -6.56 1.84 22.71
CA ALA A 117 -7.73 1.52 23.52
C ALA A 117 -8.41 0.22 23.08
N MET A 118 -8.49 -0.01 21.77
CA MET A 118 -9.01 -1.26 21.21
C MET A 118 -8.17 -2.45 21.67
N PHE A 119 -6.86 -2.41 21.52
CA PHE A 119 -5.96 -3.51 21.92
C PHE A 119 -5.98 -3.73 23.43
N ARG A 120 -6.06 -2.68 24.25
CA ARG A 120 -6.25 -2.82 25.70
C ARG A 120 -7.52 -3.59 26.04
N ARG A 121 -8.64 -3.30 25.37
CA ARG A 121 -9.90 -4.03 25.57
C ARG A 121 -9.78 -5.49 25.11
N MET A 122 -9.19 -5.74 23.94
CA MET A 122 -8.98 -7.11 23.43
C MET A 122 -8.11 -7.98 24.35
N SER A 123 -7.14 -7.36 25.03
CA SER A 123 -6.20 -8.05 25.91
C SER A 123 -6.55 -7.96 27.41
N SER A 124 -7.77 -7.54 27.76
CA SER A 124 -8.19 -7.34 29.16
C SER A 124 -8.48 -8.63 29.93
N SER A 125 -8.54 -9.78 29.25
CA SER A 125 -8.75 -11.07 29.93
C SER A 125 -7.62 -11.38 30.91
N PRO A 126 -7.90 -11.86 32.14
CA PRO A 126 -6.87 -12.28 33.09
C PRO A 126 -6.03 -13.47 32.60
N LEU A 127 -6.50 -14.18 31.54
CA LEU A 127 -5.78 -15.28 30.92
C LEU A 127 -4.75 -14.80 29.88
N ILE A 128 -4.73 -13.51 29.55
CA ILE A 128 -3.79 -12.93 28.60
C ILE A 128 -2.73 -12.14 29.38
N ARG A 129 -1.47 -12.54 29.22
CA ARG A 129 -0.34 -11.82 29.77
C ARG A 129 0.46 -11.16 28.64
N ILE A 130 0.59 -9.85 28.67
CA ILE A 130 1.39 -9.08 27.71
C ILE A 130 2.74 -8.73 28.35
N LEU A 131 3.80 -9.04 27.63
CA LEU A 131 5.17 -8.64 27.97
C LEU A 131 5.66 -7.65 26.91
N THR A 132 5.71 -6.37 27.28
CA THR A 132 6.27 -5.32 26.41
C THR A 132 7.77 -5.23 26.55
N SER A 133 8.46 -4.67 25.55
CA SER A 133 9.93 -4.50 25.56
C SER A 133 10.69 -5.80 25.82
N THR A 134 10.15 -6.93 25.38
CA THR A 134 10.69 -8.26 25.61
C THR A 134 10.82 -8.99 24.27
N SER A 135 12.03 -9.41 23.91
CA SER A 135 12.28 -10.17 22.69
C SER A 135 11.89 -11.63 22.82
N PHE A 136 11.63 -12.29 21.68
CA PHE A 136 11.40 -13.73 21.66
C PHE A 136 12.59 -14.53 22.23
N GLU A 137 13.82 -14.07 21.95
CA GLU A 137 15.05 -14.68 22.44
C GLU A 137 15.17 -14.68 23.98
N GLU A 138 14.57 -13.66 24.63
CA GLU A 138 14.50 -13.61 26.10
C GLU A 138 13.38 -14.51 26.64
N VAL A 139 12.24 -14.52 25.97
CA VAL A 139 11.07 -15.32 26.38
C VAL A 139 11.37 -16.80 26.29
N LYS A 140 11.96 -17.28 25.20
CA LYS A 140 12.23 -18.70 24.97
C LYS A 140 13.18 -19.34 26.02
N LYS A 141 13.92 -18.52 26.76
CA LYS A 141 14.82 -18.97 27.86
C LYS A 141 14.10 -19.11 29.21
N ARG A 142 12.89 -18.55 29.33
CA ARG A 142 12.22 -18.37 30.63
C ARG A 142 10.83 -18.99 30.69
N ILE A 143 10.20 -19.22 29.54
CA ILE A 143 8.82 -19.68 29.44
C ILE A 143 8.78 -20.93 28.56
N THR A 144 8.04 -21.93 29.04
CA THR A 144 7.65 -23.11 28.25
C THR A 144 6.22 -22.91 27.73
N TRP A 145 5.90 -23.49 26.60
CA TRP A 145 4.57 -23.40 25.96
C TRP A 145 4.18 -24.73 25.34
N ASP A 146 2.90 -24.98 25.25
CA ASP A 146 2.35 -26.14 24.54
C ASP A 146 2.27 -25.85 23.03
N GLN A 147 1.99 -24.59 22.66
CA GLN A 147 1.95 -24.14 21.27
C GLN A 147 2.57 -22.75 21.15
N LEU A 148 3.38 -22.58 20.10
CA LEU A 148 3.98 -21.31 19.74
C LEU A 148 3.38 -20.78 18.44
N ILE A 149 2.90 -19.51 18.47
CA ILE A 149 2.55 -18.75 17.28
C ILE A 149 3.55 -17.61 17.15
N TYR A 150 4.48 -17.76 16.22
CA TYR A 150 5.51 -16.76 15.98
C TYR A 150 5.11 -15.86 14.81
N THR A 151 5.00 -14.55 15.05
CA THR A 151 4.59 -13.54 14.04
C THR A 151 5.74 -12.62 13.61
N GLY A 152 6.95 -12.86 14.10
CA GLY A 152 8.15 -12.15 13.68
C GLY A 152 8.68 -12.63 12.31
N PRO A 153 9.80 -12.05 11.81
CA PRO A 153 10.40 -12.46 10.56
C PRO A 153 10.79 -13.94 10.56
N LEU A 154 10.33 -14.67 9.53
CA LEU A 154 10.51 -16.12 9.43
C LEU A 154 12.00 -16.53 9.45
N ASP A 155 12.83 -15.81 8.71
CA ASP A 155 14.27 -16.04 8.65
C ASP A 155 14.97 -15.78 10.00
N ALA A 156 14.51 -14.80 10.76
CA ALA A 156 15.03 -14.51 12.09
C ALA A 156 14.74 -15.63 13.09
N TYR A 157 13.56 -16.27 13.00
CA TYR A 157 13.22 -17.43 13.84
C TYR A 157 14.27 -18.56 13.71
N PHE A 158 14.79 -18.78 12.50
CA PHE A 158 15.81 -19.79 12.20
C PHE A 158 17.25 -19.24 12.21
N ASN A 159 17.49 -18.08 12.85
CA ASN A 159 18.81 -17.45 12.92
C ASN A 159 19.44 -17.25 11.53
N TYR A 160 18.62 -16.95 10.51
CA TYR A 160 19.05 -16.72 9.13
C TYR A 160 19.83 -17.88 8.50
N SER A 161 19.60 -19.12 8.94
CA SER A 161 20.35 -20.32 8.55
C SER A 161 20.34 -20.61 7.05
N LEU A 162 19.31 -20.16 6.30
CA LEU A 162 19.22 -20.28 4.85
C LEU A 162 19.46 -18.94 4.12
N GLY A 163 19.83 -17.90 4.85
CA GLY A 163 19.98 -16.53 4.33
C GLY A 163 18.83 -15.62 4.73
N ARG A 164 18.99 -14.31 4.44
CA ARG A 164 17.97 -13.30 4.80
C ARG A 164 16.92 -13.17 3.71
N LEU A 165 15.66 -13.08 4.13
CA LEU A 165 14.56 -12.68 3.25
C LEU A 165 14.70 -11.19 2.90
N PRO A 166 14.50 -10.79 1.65
CA PRO A 166 14.60 -9.40 1.25
C PRO A 166 13.37 -8.62 1.68
N TYR A 167 13.61 -7.42 2.24
CA TYR A 167 12.58 -6.48 2.67
C TYR A 167 12.74 -5.11 2.02
N ARG A 168 11.66 -4.34 2.03
CA ARG A 168 11.68 -2.88 1.85
C ARG A 168 11.44 -2.21 3.18
N SER A 169 12.05 -1.05 3.36
CA SER A 169 11.82 -0.16 4.47
C SER A 169 11.05 1.08 4.03
N LEU A 170 10.54 1.83 4.98
CA LEU A 170 9.90 3.12 4.77
C LEU A 170 10.50 4.16 5.70
N ARG A 171 10.59 5.39 5.20
CA ARG A 171 10.87 6.57 5.98
C ARG A 171 9.66 7.51 5.92
N PHE A 172 9.27 8.05 7.06
CA PHE A 172 8.11 8.91 7.19
C PHE A 172 8.54 10.32 7.58
N GLU A 173 7.99 11.31 6.88
CA GLU A 173 8.09 12.71 7.25
C GLU A 173 6.69 13.24 7.57
N ARG A 174 6.56 13.87 8.74
CA ARG A 174 5.33 14.53 9.17
C ARG A 174 5.49 16.03 9.03
N GLU A 175 4.49 16.67 8.44
CA GLU A 175 4.43 18.11 8.30
C GLU A 175 3.04 18.60 8.69
N HIS A 176 3.02 19.62 9.54
CA HIS A 176 1.79 20.26 9.97
C HIS A 176 1.58 21.57 9.23
N PHE A 177 0.36 21.82 8.79
CA PHE A 177 -0.07 23.03 8.10
C PHE A 177 -1.11 23.76 8.92
N SER A 178 -0.94 25.07 9.08
CA SER A 178 -1.92 25.98 9.71
C SER A 178 -3.15 26.17 8.82
N ALA A 179 -4.19 26.78 9.36
CA ALA A 179 -5.40 27.14 8.61
C ALA A 179 -5.08 27.98 7.36
N ASP A 180 -4.27 29.05 7.51
CA ASP A 180 -3.90 29.96 6.41
C ASP A 180 -3.21 29.21 5.27
N GLN A 181 -2.26 28.31 5.60
CA GLN A 181 -1.57 27.49 4.60
C GLN A 181 -2.51 26.50 3.89
N LEU A 182 -3.55 26.00 4.56
CA LEU A 182 -4.56 25.14 3.96
C LEU A 182 -5.53 25.91 3.08
N GLU A 183 -5.83 27.17 3.43
CA GLU A 183 -6.65 28.07 2.60
C GLU A 183 -6.01 28.34 1.23
N GLU A 184 -4.70 28.57 1.21
CA GLU A 184 -3.91 28.67 -0.03
C GLU A 184 -3.96 27.38 -0.88
N ARG A 185 -4.14 26.24 -0.25
CA ARG A 185 -4.24 24.90 -0.88
C ARG A 185 -5.65 24.50 -1.31
N LEU A 186 -6.68 25.24 -0.91
CA LEU A 186 -8.07 24.90 -1.17
C LEU A 186 -8.37 24.57 -2.65
N PRO A 187 -7.85 25.30 -3.64
CA PRO A 187 -8.08 24.97 -5.06
C PRO A 187 -7.54 23.59 -5.45
N VAL A 188 -6.50 23.12 -4.78
CA VAL A 188 -5.88 21.80 -5.03
C VAL A 188 -6.60 20.69 -4.27
N SER A 189 -6.89 20.92 -3.00
CA SER A 189 -7.60 19.95 -2.15
C SER A 189 -9.08 19.84 -2.51
N GLY A 190 -9.70 20.93 -2.96
CA GLY A 190 -11.14 21.04 -3.16
C GLY A 190 -11.95 20.95 -1.85
N LYS A 191 -11.29 20.98 -0.69
CA LYS A 191 -11.90 20.86 0.65
C LYS A 191 -11.25 21.85 1.61
N GLU A 192 -12.05 22.65 2.28
CA GLU A 192 -11.60 23.58 3.30
C GLU A 192 -10.95 22.84 4.47
N GLY A 193 -9.82 23.34 4.96
CA GLY A 193 -9.10 22.76 6.10
C GLY A 193 -8.36 21.45 5.79
N PHE A 194 -8.16 21.09 4.51
CA PHE A 194 -7.40 19.91 4.08
C PHE A 194 -6.27 20.28 3.13
N TRP A 195 -5.18 19.53 3.23
CA TRP A 195 -4.01 19.65 2.36
C TRP A 195 -4.24 19.02 0.97
N GLN A 196 -4.96 17.88 0.92
CA GLN A 196 -5.18 17.11 -0.30
C GLN A 196 -6.65 16.63 -0.39
N PRO A 197 -7.12 16.20 -1.57
CA PRO A 197 -8.54 15.88 -1.76
C PRO A 197 -9.02 14.63 -1.02
N GLU A 198 -8.16 13.64 -0.80
CA GLU A 198 -8.51 12.37 -0.18
C GLU A 198 -7.49 11.96 0.90
N MET A 199 -7.85 11.01 1.75
CA MET A 199 -6.98 10.52 2.81
C MET A 199 -5.60 10.07 2.31
N GLN A 200 -5.55 9.42 1.16
CA GLN A 200 -4.32 8.97 0.55
C GLN A 200 -4.24 9.41 -0.91
N VAL A 201 -3.09 9.95 -1.28
CA VAL A 201 -2.73 10.24 -2.67
C VAL A 201 -1.43 9.53 -3.00
N ASN A 202 -1.43 8.73 -4.05
CA ASN A 202 -0.26 8.04 -4.57
C ASN A 202 0.46 8.90 -5.60
N TYR A 203 1.78 8.86 -5.61
CA TYR A 203 2.65 9.63 -6.51
C TYR A 203 3.52 8.70 -7.37
N PRO A 204 3.03 8.23 -8.52
CA PRO A 204 3.81 7.39 -9.43
C PRO A 204 5.03 8.09 -10.01
N ASP A 205 4.97 9.41 -10.22
CA ASP A 205 6.01 10.19 -10.90
C ASP A 205 7.40 9.97 -10.26
N PRO A 206 8.42 9.52 -11.02
CA PRO A 206 9.77 9.32 -10.51
C PRO A 206 10.45 10.60 -10.01
N ALA A 207 10.03 11.77 -10.51
CA ALA A 207 10.55 13.07 -10.04
C ALA A 207 10.12 13.42 -8.60
N VAL A 208 9.07 12.76 -8.11
CA VAL A 208 8.57 12.93 -6.73
C VAL A 208 9.19 11.83 -5.85
N PRO A 209 9.93 12.19 -4.78
CA PRO A 209 10.69 11.19 -4.02
C PRO A 209 9.85 10.29 -3.10
N TRP A 210 8.66 10.74 -2.67
CA TRP A 210 7.74 9.92 -1.88
C TRP A 210 6.81 9.08 -2.77
N THR A 211 6.31 7.96 -2.25
CA THR A 211 5.33 7.12 -2.95
C THR A 211 3.90 7.57 -2.69
N ARG A 212 3.64 8.11 -1.49
CA ARG A 212 2.30 8.59 -1.13
C ARG A 212 2.35 9.66 -0.05
N ILE A 213 1.26 10.42 0.01
CA ILE A 213 0.95 11.30 1.13
C ILE A 213 -0.33 10.79 1.78
N VAL A 214 -0.33 10.72 3.11
CA VAL A 214 -1.50 10.34 3.91
C VAL A 214 -1.88 11.53 4.79
N GLU A 215 -3.15 11.89 4.77
CA GLU A 215 -3.76 12.92 5.61
C GLU A 215 -4.87 12.29 6.46
N LEU A 216 -4.53 11.92 7.69
CA LEU A 216 -5.42 11.14 8.57
C LEU A 216 -6.68 11.89 8.99
N LYS A 217 -6.71 13.22 8.93
CA LYS A 217 -7.88 14.05 9.25
C LYS A 217 -9.12 13.63 8.46
N HIS A 218 -8.97 13.17 7.20
CA HIS A 218 -10.07 12.63 6.39
C HIS A 218 -10.75 11.41 7.00
N ALA A 219 -10.00 10.59 7.74
CA ALA A 219 -10.50 9.35 8.30
C ALA A 219 -10.89 9.48 9.78
N THR A 220 -10.19 10.33 10.53
CA THR A 220 -10.44 10.53 11.97
C THR A 220 -11.63 11.44 12.25
N GLY A 221 -12.03 12.27 11.29
CA GLY A 221 -13.10 13.26 11.46
C GLY A 221 -12.78 14.36 12.48
N GLN A 222 -11.49 14.58 12.78
CA GLN A 222 -11.06 15.61 13.73
C GLN A 222 -11.51 17.00 13.29
N GLN A 223 -12.12 17.73 14.21
CA GLN A 223 -12.52 19.14 14.04
C GLN A 223 -11.41 20.03 14.55
N VAL A 224 -10.41 20.28 13.73
CA VAL A 224 -9.25 21.12 14.01
C VAL A 224 -8.96 22.03 12.80
N GLU A 225 -8.48 23.23 13.05
CA GLU A 225 -8.24 24.22 12.01
C GLU A 225 -7.11 23.81 11.06
N GLY A 226 -6.01 23.28 11.61
CA GLY A 226 -4.87 22.78 10.83
C GLY A 226 -5.03 21.34 10.38
N SER A 227 -4.05 20.84 9.64
CA SER A 227 -3.94 19.44 9.26
C SER A 227 -2.49 18.96 9.27
N THR A 228 -2.29 17.66 9.45
CA THR A 228 -0.98 17.03 9.37
C THR A 228 -0.97 15.99 8.26
N VAL A 229 0.01 16.09 7.38
CA VAL A 229 0.27 15.09 6.35
C VAL A 229 1.49 14.24 6.72
N ILE A 230 1.49 13.01 6.23
CA ILE A 230 2.60 12.08 6.36
C ILE A 230 3.05 11.71 4.97
N ARG A 231 4.30 12.07 4.61
CA ARG A 231 4.94 11.61 3.37
C ARG A 231 5.66 10.30 3.62
N GLU A 232 5.37 9.30 2.80
CA GLU A 232 6.03 8.00 2.86
C GLU A 232 7.07 7.89 1.76
N TYR A 233 8.32 7.72 2.16
CA TYR A 233 9.45 7.52 1.27
C TYR A 233 9.82 6.05 1.25
N PRO A 234 9.92 5.41 0.08
CA PRO A 234 10.42 4.05 -0.03
C PRO A 234 11.92 4.04 0.23
N ASP A 235 12.38 3.04 0.97
CA ASP A 235 13.78 2.94 1.34
C ASP A 235 14.28 1.49 1.19
N ALA A 236 15.57 1.35 0.92
CA ALA A 236 16.22 0.05 0.98
C ALA A 236 16.30 -0.41 2.44
N TRP A 237 15.93 -1.67 2.67
CA TRP A 237 16.06 -2.24 3.99
C TRP A 237 17.53 -2.57 4.32
N THR A 238 17.90 -2.31 5.56
CA THR A 238 19.14 -2.76 6.20
C THR A 238 18.82 -3.34 7.57
N THR A 239 19.75 -4.01 8.19
CA THR A 239 19.57 -4.60 9.53
C THR A 239 19.28 -3.57 10.63
N GLU A 240 19.52 -2.30 10.37
CA GLU A 240 19.27 -1.17 11.29
C GLU A 240 17.91 -0.51 11.07
N LYS A 241 17.18 -0.91 10.00
CA LYS A 241 15.89 -0.34 9.63
C LYS A 241 14.77 -1.33 9.86
N GLU A 242 13.58 -0.80 10.14
CA GLU A 242 12.36 -1.61 10.26
C GLU A 242 12.01 -2.28 8.92
N PRO A 243 11.76 -3.61 8.89
CA PRO A 243 11.28 -4.33 7.71
C PRO A 243 9.78 -4.12 7.55
N TYR A 244 9.35 -3.24 6.63
CA TYR A 244 7.93 -2.96 6.41
C TYR A 244 7.28 -3.95 5.46
N TYR A 245 7.94 -4.29 4.36
CA TYR A 245 7.36 -5.16 3.33
C TYR A 245 8.36 -6.23 2.90
N PRO A 246 8.01 -7.53 2.98
CA PRO A 246 8.77 -8.55 2.27
C PRO A 246 8.64 -8.31 0.77
N ILE A 247 9.72 -8.46 0.01
CA ILE A 247 9.68 -8.31 -1.45
C ILE A 247 9.17 -9.62 -2.06
N PRO A 248 7.97 -9.66 -2.67
CA PRO A 248 7.41 -10.90 -3.23
C PRO A 248 8.01 -11.14 -4.62
N SER A 249 9.14 -11.81 -4.64
CA SER A 249 9.85 -12.26 -5.86
C SER A 249 10.00 -13.77 -5.83
N GLY A 250 10.24 -14.39 -7.00
CA GLY A 250 10.44 -15.83 -7.07
C GLY A 250 11.57 -16.34 -6.16
N VAL A 251 12.63 -15.56 -5.99
CA VAL A 251 13.73 -15.89 -5.06
C VAL A 251 13.26 -15.86 -3.60
N SER A 252 12.48 -14.84 -3.24
CA SER A 252 11.93 -14.70 -1.88
C SER A 252 10.96 -15.83 -1.54
N GLU A 253 10.12 -16.21 -2.49
CA GLU A 253 9.14 -17.29 -2.33
C GLU A 253 9.84 -18.63 -2.12
N GLN A 254 10.86 -18.95 -2.95
CA GLN A 254 11.66 -20.17 -2.80
C GLN A 254 12.37 -20.24 -1.44
N LEU A 255 12.95 -19.11 -1.00
CA LEU A 255 13.62 -19.05 0.31
C LEU A 255 12.61 -19.19 1.46
N ALA A 256 11.46 -18.54 1.37
CA ALA A 256 10.39 -18.68 2.37
C ALA A 256 9.85 -20.11 2.44
N GLU A 257 9.64 -20.77 1.30
CA GLU A 257 9.24 -22.19 1.26
C GLU A 257 10.30 -23.10 1.87
N ALA A 258 11.59 -22.82 1.64
CA ALA A 258 12.66 -23.58 2.25
C ALA A 258 12.63 -23.45 3.79
N TYR A 259 12.42 -22.25 4.33
CA TYR A 259 12.21 -22.04 5.76
C TYR A 259 10.95 -22.74 6.29
N CYS A 260 9.85 -22.70 5.56
CA CYS A 260 8.63 -23.40 5.97
C CYS A 260 8.81 -24.93 6.06
N LYS A 261 9.74 -25.52 5.33
CA LYS A 261 10.07 -26.95 5.46
C LYS A 261 10.82 -27.28 6.77
N LEU A 262 11.46 -26.29 7.39
CA LEU A 262 12.13 -26.46 8.68
C LEU A 262 11.16 -26.40 9.87
N THR A 263 9.90 -25.99 9.66
CA THR A 263 8.87 -25.93 10.72
C THR A 263 8.16 -27.28 10.95
N LYS A 264 8.43 -28.25 10.12
CA LYS A 264 7.88 -29.62 10.20
C LYS A 264 8.89 -30.53 10.90
#